data_305286256ffcc10fa504c26ce79e9a6d
#
_entry.id   305286256ffcc10fa504c26ce79e9a6d
#
_cell.length_a   1.000
_cell.length_b   1.000
_cell.length_c   1.000
_cell.angle_alpha   90.00
_cell.angle_beta   90.00
_cell.angle_gamma   90.00
#
_symmetry.space_group_name_H-M   'P 1'
#
loop_
_entity.id
_entity.type
_entity.pdbx_description
1 polymer ?
#
loop_
_entity_poly.entity_id
_entity_poly.type
_entity_poly.pdbx_seq_one_letter_code
_entity_poly.pdbx_strand_id
1 'polypeptide(L)'
;MDLAGFWALIERSAQETTGPIERGDWLAAALTGLADEDLIDFQDHLDAQTDRVGSWLMWHAASLIQGGCSDDGFSGFRAWLVGLGPVVFDRVADDPDRLADQPEVQRLAGRHSRTWAEEEWPYREELEFVAVHEYERRYGDCASIYHAQTSRLTTAEPLPQPVEEERWDHYDLAESRQRLPRLAAMFPQAGPSRATPEAAQASLMQAKEGLERQLAESGRTLAEFFRGIPPRTP
;
A
#
# COMPACT_ATOMS: atom_id res chain seq x y z
N MET A 1 17.03 -15.90 -6.90
CA MET A 1 17.45 -14.78 -7.81
C MET A 1 18.21 -13.73 -7.02
N ASP A 2 19.05 -12.88 -7.69
CA ASP A 2 19.67 -11.75 -7.00
C ASP A 2 18.82 -10.46 -7.11
N LEU A 3 19.23 -9.41 -6.38
CA LEU A 3 18.53 -8.12 -6.38
C LEU A 3 18.44 -7.48 -7.77
N ALA A 4 19.46 -7.69 -8.62
CA ALA A 4 19.44 -7.16 -9.98
C ALA A 4 18.38 -7.88 -10.84
N GLY A 5 18.22 -9.19 -10.68
CA GLY A 5 17.17 -9.98 -11.32
C GLY A 5 15.76 -9.56 -10.86
N PHE A 6 15.58 -9.29 -9.55
CA PHE A 6 14.34 -8.74 -9.01
C PHE A 6 13.97 -7.41 -9.68
N TRP A 7 14.90 -6.44 -9.67
CA TRP A 7 14.64 -5.14 -10.29
C TRP A 7 14.40 -5.24 -11.81
N ALA A 8 15.10 -6.16 -12.50
CA ALA A 8 14.86 -6.39 -13.91
C ALA A 8 13.44 -6.88 -14.20
N LEU A 9 12.85 -7.73 -13.35
CA LEU A 9 11.45 -8.14 -13.47
C LEU A 9 10.49 -6.95 -13.23
N ILE A 10 10.75 -6.14 -12.21
CA ILE A 10 9.96 -4.93 -11.92
C ILE A 10 9.99 -3.96 -13.10
N GLU A 11 11.16 -3.66 -13.66
CA GLU A 11 11.30 -2.73 -14.80
C GLU A 11 10.67 -3.29 -16.08
N ARG A 12 10.86 -4.57 -16.37
CA ARG A 12 10.24 -5.21 -17.54
C ARG A 12 8.72 -5.21 -17.44
N SER A 13 8.15 -5.48 -16.27
CA SER A 13 6.70 -5.41 -16.09
C SER A 13 6.15 -4.02 -16.43
N ALA A 14 6.88 -2.94 -16.09
CA ALA A 14 6.49 -1.58 -16.42
C ALA A 14 6.65 -1.24 -17.90
N GLN A 15 7.62 -1.85 -18.59
CA GLN A 15 7.89 -1.61 -20.01
C GLN A 15 6.95 -2.38 -20.94
N GLU A 16 6.52 -3.58 -20.51
CA GLU A 16 5.71 -4.50 -21.34
C GLU A 16 4.20 -4.37 -21.09
N THR A 17 3.78 -3.47 -20.15
CA THR A 17 2.37 -3.25 -19.81
C THR A 17 1.99 -1.78 -19.80
N THR A 18 0.70 -1.48 -19.95
CA THR A 18 0.18 -0.09 -19.99
C THR A 18 -0.57 0.32 -18.73
N GLY A 19 -0.93 -0.64 -17.88
CA GLY A 19 -1.73 -0.37 -16.68
C GLY A 19 -1.41 -1.30 -15.52
N PRO A 20 -1.90 -0.96 -14.32
CA PRO A 20 -1.58 -1.72 -13.09
C PRO A 20 -2.08 -3.17 -13.14
N ILE A 21 -3.29 -3.41 -13.64
CA ILE A 21 -3.88 -4.75 -13.75
C ILE A 21 -3.04 -5.64 -14.68
N GLU A 22 -2.76 -5.14 -15.91
CA GLU A 22 -1.91 -5.87 -16.85
C GLU A 22 -0.53 -6.17 -16.26
N ARG A 23 0.00 -5.25 -15.45
CA ARG A 23 1.28 -5.40 -14.81
C ARG A 23 1.28 -6.51 -13.75
N GLY A 24 0.22 -6.59 -12.94
CA GLY A 24 0.01 -7.70 -12.00
C GLY A 24 -0.07 -9.04 -12.72
N ASP A 25 -0.86 -9.13 -13.79
CA ASP A 25 -1.00 -10.33 -14.61
C ASP A 25 0.33 -10.74 -15.28
N TRP A 26 1.08 -9.76 -15.78
CA TRP A 26 2.39 -10.00 -16.38
C TRP A 26 3.38 -10.57 -15.37
N LEU A 27 3.46 -9.97 -14.17
CA LEU A 27 4.31 -10.45 -13.09
C LEU A 27 3.91 -11.86 -12.65
N ALA A 28 2.63 -12.12 -12.46
CA ALA A 28 2.12 -13.44 -12.11
C ALA A 28 2.55 -14.49 -13.14
N ALA A 29 2.41 -14.18 -14.43
CA ALA A 29 2.86 -15.05 -15.50
C ALA A 29 4.38 -15.27 -15.50
N ALA A 30 5.17 -14.22 -15.28
CA ALA A 30 6.62 -14.31 -15.21
C ALA A 30 7.08 -15.17 -14.03
N LEU A 31 6.45 -15.04 -12.87
CA LEU A 31 6.78 -15.81 -11.67
C LEU A 31 6.38 -17.29 -11.78
N THR A 32 5.36 -17.62 -12.56
CA THR A 32 4.92 -19.02 -12.77
C THR A 32 6.04 -19.90 -13.33
N GLY A 33 6.96 -19.33 -14.12
CA GLY A 33 8.09 -20.05 -14.71
C GLY A 33 9.33 -20.17 -13.83
N LEU A 34 9.35 -19.54 -12.65
CA LEU A 34 10.51 -19.54 -11.77
C LEU A 34 10.60 -20.82 -10.90
N ALA A 35 11.82 -21.17 -10.50
CA ALA A 35 12.04 -22.15 -9.44
C ALA A 35 11.54 -21.60 -8.09
N ASP A 36 11.21 -22.49 -7.15
CA ASP A 36 10.71 -22.07 -5.83
C ASP A 36 11.71 -21.19 -5.07
N GLU A 37 13.00 -21.47 -5.20
CA GLU A 37 14.05 -20.67 -4.58
C GLU A 37 14.04 -19.23 -5.14
N ASP A 38 13.88 -19.05 -6.45
CA ASP A 38 13.79 -17.73 -7.06
C ASP A 38 12.50 -16.99 -6.69
N LEU A 39 11.41 -17.73 -6.50
CA LEU A 39 10.13 -17.17 -6.06
C LEU A 39 10.22 -16.63 -4.63
N ILE A 40 10.87 -17.39 -3.74
CA ILE A 40 11.12 -16.96 -2.36
C ILE A 40 12.09 -15.78 -2.34
N ASP A 41 13.16 -15.81 -3.15
CA ASP A 41 14.08 -14.68 -3.28
C ASP A 41 13.39 -13.41 -3.79
N PHE A 42 12.43 -13.54 -4.72
CA PHE A 42 11.63 -12.41 -5.18
C PHE A 42 10.86 -11.77 -4.01
N GLN A 43 10.19 -12.61 -3.18
CA GLN A 43 9.47 -12.11 -2.00
C GLN A 43 10.43 -11.51 -0.98
N ASP A 44 11.58 -12.16 -0.69
CA ASP A 44 12.60 -11.64 0.23
C ASP A 44 13.10 -10.25 -0.21
N HIS A 45 13.32 -10.05 -1.53
CA HIS A 45 13.72 -8.75 -2.06
C HIS A 45 12.59 -7.73 -1.98
N LEU A 46 11.34 -8.11 -2.27
CA LEU A 46 10.19 -7.21 -2.16
C LEU A 46 10.02 -6.74 -0.71
N ASP A 47 10.04 -7.68 0.25
CA ASP A 47 9.93 -7.38 1.68
C ASP A 47 11.07 -6.44 2.12
N ALA A 48 12.30 -6.74 1.75
CA ALA A 48 13.45 -5.91 2.08
C ALA A 48 13.36 -4.49 1.49
N GLN A 49 12.84 -4.33 0.27
CA GLN A 49 12.66 -2.99 -0.31
C GLN A 49 11.48 -2.24 0.33
N THR A 50 10.35 -2.91 0.60
CA THR A 50 9.21 -2.29 1.29
C THR A 50 9.58 -1.87 2.72
N ASP A 51 10.42 -2.64 3.41
CA ASP A 51 10.92 -2.30 4.74
C ASP A 51 11.85 -1.08 4.72
N ARG A 52 12.69 -0.91 3.69
CA ARG A 52 13.54 0.29 3.53
C ARG A 52 12.75 1.60 3.50
N VAL A 53 11.53 1.57 3.00
CA VAL A 53 10.62 2.73 2.93
C VAL A 53 9.53 2.69 4.00
N GLY A 54 9.69 1.83 5.02
CA GLY A 54 8.77 1.67 6.14
C GLY A 54 8.84 2.77 7.19
N SER A 55 9.40 3.95 6.88
CA SER A 55 9.62 5.04 7.82
C SER A 55 8.34 5.81 8.14
N TRP A 56 8.32 6.44 9.33
CA TRP A 56 7.22 7.32 9.72
C TRP A 56 7.07 8.52 8.77
N LEU A 57 8.21 9.04 8.28
CA LEU A 57 8.23 10.13 7.30
C LEU A 57 7.60 9.71 5.96
N MET A 58 7.87 8.49 5.50
CA MET A 58 7.26 7.95 4.27
C MET A 58 5.76 7.73 4.44
N TRP A 59 5.31 7.22 5.59
CA TRP A 59 3.88 7.10 5.89
C TRP A 59 3.18 8.46 5.85
N HIS A 60 3.88 9.48 6.34
CA HIS A 60 3.39 10.85 6.29
C HIS A 60 3.24 11.36 4.85
N ALA A 61 4.23 11.07 3.99
CA ALA A 61 4.15 11.38 2.56
C ALA A 61 2.95 10.68 1.91
N ALA A 62 2.74 9.39 2.19
CA ALA A 62 1.57 8.65 1.72
C ALA A 62 0.26 9.31 2.20
N SER A 63 0.20 9.67 3.48
CA SER A 63 -0.97 10.32 4.08
C SER A 63 -1.28 11.69 3.46
N LEU A 64 -0.25 12.47 3.15
CA LEU A 64 -0.41 13.74 2.44
C LEU A 64 -0.99 13.53 1.05
N ILE A 65 -0.43 12.62 0.28
CA ILE A 65 -0.86 12.35 -1.10
C ILE A 65 -2.29 11.81 -1.11
N GLN A 66 -2.60 10.78 -0.33
CA GLN A 66 -3.88 10.07 -0.36
C GLN A 66 -5.00 10.77 0.44
N GLY A 67 -4.67 11.76 1.28
CA GLY A 67 -5.62 12.40 2.19
C GLY A 67 -5.91 11.57 3.43
N GLY A 68 -4.98 10.74 3.86
CA GLY A 68 -5.01 9.77 4.94
C GLY A 68 -4.54 8.41 4.44
N CYS A 69 -3.86 7.64 5.31
CA CYS A 69 -3.31 6.34 4.96
C CYS A 69 -3.42 5.38 6.14
N SER A 70 -4.14 4.26 5.96
CA SER A 70 -4.20 3.17 6.92
C SER A 70 -2.95 2.28 6.84
N ASP A 71 -2.81 1.32 7.75
CA ASP A 71 -1.73 0.33 7.73
C ASP A 71 -1.73 -0.44 6.40
N ASP A 72 -2.88 -0.97 5.97
CA ASP A 72 -3.01 -1.68 4.69
C ASP A 72 -2.77 -0.73 3.50
N GLY A 73 -3.28 0.52 3.59
CA GLY A 73 -3.02 1.54 2.58
C GLY A 73 -1.53 1.85 2.45
N PHE A 74 -0.80 1.86 3.56
CA PHE A 74 0.64 2.08 3.56
C PHE A 74 1.42 0.89 3.00
N SER A 75 0.96 -0.34 3.25
CA SER A 75 1.57 -1.54 2.66
C SER A 75 1.51 -1.48 1.13
N GLY A 76 0.32 -1.29 0.56
CA GLY A 76 0.16 -1.17 -0.89
C GLY A 76 0.84 0.08 -1.49
N PHE A 77 0.98 1.18 -0.71
CA PHE A 77 1.76 2.35 -1.12
C PHE A 77 3.26 2.01 -1.23
N ARG A 78 3.84 1.29 -0.29
CA ARG A 78 5.24 0.85 -0.34
C ARG A 78 5.48 -0.08 -1.54
N ALA A 79 4.56 -1.00 -1.81
CA ALA A 79 4.62 -1.85 -2.99
C ALA A 79 4.54 -1.02 -4.30
N TRP A 80 3.71 0.03 -4.34
CA TRP A 80 3.67 0.97 -5.45
C TRP A 80 5.01 1.70 -5.65
N LEU A 81 5.70 2.12 -4.56
CA LEU A 81 7.04 2.73 -4.64
C LEU A 81 8.04 1.78 -5.30
N VAL A 82 8.06 0.52 -4.89
CA VAL A 82 8.90 -0.51 -5.55
C VAL A 82 8.55 -0.59 -7.05
N GLY A 83 7.27 -0.53 -7.38
CA GLY A 83 6.79 -0.50 -8.75
C GLY A 83 7.31 0.65 -9.60
N LEU A 84 7.81 1.75 -9.04
CA LEU A 84 8.40 2.87 -9.79
C LEU A 84 9.80 2.55 -10.34
N GLY A 85 10.39 1.42 -9.92
CA GLY A 85 11.71 0.99 -10.37
C GLY A 85 12.86 1.56 -9.52
N PRO A 86 14.07 0.96 -9.61
CA PRO A 86 15.16 1.18 -8.66
C PRO A 86 15.62 2.64 -8.59
N VAL A 87 15.72 3.32 -9.74
CA VAL A 87 16.24 4.70 -9.80
C VAL A 87 15.33 5.70 -9.08
N VAL A 88 14.02 5.55 -9.25
CA VAL A 88 13.03 6.41 -8.57
C VAL A 88 12.94 6.00 -7.11
N PHE A 89 12.85 4.70 -6.87
CA PHE A 89 12.75 4.12 -5.54
C PHE A 89 13.88 4.61 -4.61
N ASP A 90 15.14 4.49 -5.02
CA ASP A 90 16.28 4.91 -4.20
C ASP A 90 16.23 6.40 -3.86
N ARG A 91 15.84 7.25 -4.81
CA ARG A 91 15.72 8.70 -4.59
C ARG A 91 14.65 9.05 -3.56
N VAL A 92 13.49 8.37 -3.60
CA VAL A 92 12.39 8.64 -2.66
C VAL A 92 12.59 7.94 -1.32
N ALA A 93 13.34 6.83 -1.28
CA ALA A 93 13.74 6.18 -0.04
C ALA A 93 14.67 7.08 0.79
N ASP A 94 15.59 7.80 0.11
CA ASP A 94 16.49 8.76 0.75
C ASP A 94 15.77 10.05 1.18
N ASP A 95 14.78 10.49 0.39
CA ASP A 95 14.06 11.76 0.60
C ASP A 95 12.60 11.63 0.09
N PRO A 96 11.64 11.34 0.97
CA PRO A 96 10.23 11.17 0.61
C PRO A 96 9.59 12.40 -0.05
N ASP A 97 10.08 13.62 0.21
CA ASP A 97 9.55 14.84 -0.42
C ASP A 97 9.83 14.90 -1.94
N ARG A 98 10.76 14.06 -2.44
CA ARG A 98 11.00 13.85 -3.87
C ARG A 98 9.88 13.14 -4.61
N LEU A 99 8.91 12.56 -3.91
CA LEU A 99 7.66 12.11 -4.52
C LEU A 99 6.94 13.26 -5.27
N ALA A 100 7.17 14.50 -4.88
CA ALA A 100 6.71 15.67 -5.62
C ALA A 100 7.25 15.79 -7.06
N ASP A 101 8.33 15.09 -7.39
CA ASP A 101 8.91 15.05 -8.75
C ASP A 101 8.25 13.99 -9.64
N GLN A 102 7.48 13.04 -9.04
CA GLN A 102 6.92 11.94 -9.80
C GLN A 102 5.72 12.39 -10.62
N PRO A 103 5.69 12.09 -11.94
CA PRO A 103 4.56 12.47 -12.80
C PRO A 103 3.21 11.93 -12.31
N GLU A 104 3.21 10.73 -11.71
CA GLU A 104 2.02 10.12 -11.11
C GLU A 104 1.48 11.00 -9.98
N VAL A 105 2.34 11.45 -9.07
CA VAL A 105 1.97 12.31 -7.94
C VAL A 105 1.57 13.72 -8.40
N GLN A 106 2.29 14.27 -9.39
CA GLN A 106 1.97 15.59 -9.96
C GLN A 106 0.57 15.63 -10.57
N ARG A 107 0.12 14.54 -11.22
CA ARG A 107 -1.24 14.47 -11.78
C ARG A 107 -2.33 14.49 -10.70
N LEU A 108 -2.01 14.12 -9.48
CA LEU A 108 -2.94 14.07 -8.35
C LEU A 108 -3.02 15.41 -7.60
N ALA A 109 -2.03 16.29 -7.79
CA ALA A 109 -1.91 17.55 -7.07
C ALA A 109 -3.17 18.41 -7.17
N GLY A 110 -3.64 18.94 -6.03
CA GLY A 110 -4.82 19.78 -5.94
C GLY A 110 -6.15 19.07 -6.20
N ARG A 111 -6.15 17.79 -6.52
CA ARG A 111 -7.35 16.98 -6.72
C ARG A 111 -7.71 16.24 -5.44
N HIS A 112 -9.00 16.16 -5.14
CA HIS A 112 -9.47 15.35 -4.01
C HIS A 112 -9.41 13.87 -4.38
N SER A 113 -8.90 13.01 -3.50
CA SER A 113 -8.70 11.58 -3.74
C SER A 113 -9.97 10.82 -4.18
N ARG A 114 -11.16 11.27 -3.77
CA ARG A 114 -12.46 10.73 -4.24
C ARG A 114 -12.74 10.93 -5.74
N THR A 115 -11.96 11.78 -6.40
CA THR A 115 -12.09 12.05 -7.86
C THR A 115 -11.08 11.28 -8.70
N TRP A 116 -10.22 10.49 -8.08
CA TRP A 116 -9.24 9.70 -8.78
C TRP A 116 -9.86 8.43 -9.35
N ALA A 117 -9.40 8.05 -10.54
CA ALA A 117 -9.68 6.72 -11.06
C ALA A 117 -8.86 5.67 -10.28
N GLU A 118 -9.29 4.45 -10.31
CA GLU A 118 -8.65 3.35 -9.55
C GLU A 118 -7.17 3.21 -9.94
N GLU A 119 -6.86 3.35 -11.23
CA GLU A 119 -5.50 3.23 -11.77
C GLU A 119 -4.58 4.40 -11.37
N GLU A 120 -5.16 5.53 -10.93
CA GLU A 120 -4.40 6.71 -10.51
C GLU A 120 -3.90 6.59 -9.06
N TRP A 121 -4.46 5.66 -8.28
CA TRP A 121 -4.06 5.51 -6.88
C TRP A 121 -2.62 5.03 -6.76
N PRO A 122 -1.80 5.69 -5.93
CA PRO A 122 -0.46 5.21 -5.59
C PRO A 122 -0.56 4.02 -4.61
N TYR A 123 -0.98 2.90 -5.12
CA TYR A 123 -1.30 1.68 -4.38
C TYR A 123 -1.20 0.47 -5.31
N ARG A 124 -0.55 -0.63 -4.87
CA ARG A 124 -0.36 -1.84 -5.67
C ARG A 124 -0.33 -3.08 -4.77
N GLU A 125 -1.49 -3.50 -4.31
CA GLU A 125 -1.65 -4.74 -3.55
C GLU A 125 -1.26 -5.97 -4.39
N GLU A 126 -1.53 -5.93 -5.70
CA GLU A 126 -1.21 -7.02 -6.61
C GLU A 126 0.29 -7.34 -6.62
N LEU A 127 1.15 -6.33 -6.49
CA LEU A 127 2.59 -6.53 -6.41
C LEU A 127 2.99 -7.15 -5.07
N GLU A 128 2.34 -6.76 -3.98
CA GLU A 128 2.62 -7.25 -2.63
C GLU A 128 2.43 -8.76 -2.52
N PHE A 129 1.38 -9.28 -3.17
CA PHE A 129 0.98 -10.67 -3.03
C PHE A 129 1.27 -11.56 -4.24
N VAL A 130 1.89 -11.06 -5.30
CA VAL A 130 2.08 -11.82 -6.54
C VAL A 130 2.85 -13.13 -6.35
N ALA A 131 3.93 -13.11 -5.56
CA ALA A 131 4.72 -14.31 -5.26
C ALA A 131 4.01 -15.21 -4.25
N VAL A 132 3.30 -14.63 -3.26
CA VAL A 132 2.48 -15.36 -2.30
C VAL A 132 1.40 -16.18 -3.01
N HIS A 133 0.66 -15.56 -3.94
CA HIS A 133 -0.39 -16.24 -4.70
C HIS A 133 0.16 -17.34 -5.62
N GLU A 134 1.32 -17.12 -6.24
CA GLU A 134 1.95 -18.18 -7.05
C GLU A 134 2.41 -19.35 -6.17
N TYR A 135 2.94 -19.08 -4.98
CA TYR A 135 3.34 -20.11 -4.05
C TYR A 135 2.12 -20.89 -3.50
N GLU A 136 1.03 -20.17 -3.16
CA GLU A 136 -0.25 -20.76 -2.78
C GLU A 136 -0.81 -21.65 -3.88
N ARG A 137 -0.76 -21.21 -5.13
CA ARG A 137 -1.19 -22.01 -6.30
C ARG A 137 -0.42 -23.33 -6.40
N ARG A 138 0.87 -23.35 -6.05
CA ARG A 138 1.71 -24.57 -6.09
C ARG A 138 1.45 -25.50 -4.92
N TYR A 139 1.27 -24.97 -3.72
CA TYR A 139 1.29 -25.71 -2.47
C TYR A 139 -0.04 -25.73 -1.71
N GLY A 140 -1.03 -24.96 -2.15
CA GLY A 140 -2.37 -24.91 -1.56
C GLY A 140 -2.45 -24.16 -0.24
N ASP A 141 -1.39 -23.44 0.17
CA ASP A 141 -1.33 -22.65 1.42
C ASP A 141 -0.51 -21.39 1.26
N CYS A 142 -1.15 -20.22 1.44
CA CYS A 142 -0.49 -18.91 1.37
C CYS A 142 0.56 -18.70 2.47
N ALA A 143 0.42 -19.36 3.63
CA ALA A 143 1.41 -19.26 4.71
C ALA A 143 2.72 -20.00 4.39
N SER A 144 2.73 -20.88 3.38
CA SER A 144 3.89 -21.73 3.10
C SER A 144 5.12 -20.94 2.62
N ILE A 145 4.94 -19.84 1.90
CA ILE A 145 6.06 -18.99 1.49
C ILE A 145 6.73 -18.30 2.69
N TYR A 146 5.96 -17.83 3.65
CA TYR A 146 6.47 -17.20 4.88
C TYR A 146 7.21 -18.23 5.77
N HIS A 147 6.74 -19.47 5.80
CA HIS A 147 7.46 -20.57 6.47
C HIS A 147 8.80 -20.87 5.78
N ALA A 148 8.83 -20.84 4.44
CA ALA A 148 10.06 -21.05 3.68
C ALA A 148 11.07 -19.91 3.92
N GLN A 149 10.64 -18.65 3.91
CA GLN A 149 11.45 -17.49 4.27
C GLN A 149 11.99 -17.63 5.70
N THR A 150 11.12 -17.90 6.69
CA THR A 150 11.51 -18.05 8.11
C THR A 150 12.54 -19.15 8.30
N SER A 151 12.42 -20.25 7.57
CA SER A 151 13.37 -21.36 7.62
C SER A 151 14.78 -20.97 7.15
N ARG A 152 14.88 -19.98 6.26
CA ARG A 152 16.16 -19.42 5.83
C ARG A 152 16.76 -18.47 6.88
N LEU A 153 15.92 -17.69 7.58
CA LEU A 153 16.35 -16.74 8.61
C LEU A 153 16.95 -17.39 9.86
N THR A 154 16.56 -18.62 10.20
CA THR A 154 17.12 -19.35 11.35
C THR A 154 18.63 -19.60 11.28
N THR A 155 19.24 -19.34 10.12
CA THR A 155 20.70 -19.43 9.90
C THR A 155 21.37 -18.07 9.73
N ALA A 156 20.62 -16.96 9.74
CA ALA A 156 21.10 -15.60 9.47
C ALA A 156 21.42 -14.83 10.77
N GLU A 157 22.21 -13.76 10.66
CA GLU A 157 22.46 -12.83 11.75
C GLU A 157 21.18 -12.14 12.24
N PRO A 158 21.12 -11.71 13.52
CA PRO A 158 19.96 -10.98 14.04
C PRO A 158 19.65 -9.76 13.18
N LEU A 159 18.38 -9.57 12.86
CA LEU A 159 17.90 -8.39 12.14
C LEU A 159 18.30 -7.12 12.91
N PRO A 160 18.70 -6.05 12.21
CA PRO A 160 18.98 -4.77 12.85
C PRO A 160 17.73 -4.30 13.61
N GLN A 161 17.96 -3.77 14.83
CA GLN A 161 16.86 -3.23 15.63
C GLN A 161 16.20 -2.06 14.87
N PRO A 162 14.87 -1.94 14.91
CA PRO A 162 14.18 -0.80 14.33
C PRO A 162 14.75 0.50 14.94
N VAL A 163 15.06 1.46 14.09
CA VAL A 163 15.44 2.80 14.54
C VAL A 163 14.21 3.43 15.17
N GLU A 164 14.31 3.90 16.42
CA GLU A 164 13.25 4.70 17.03
C GLU A 164 13.11 6.00 16.24
N GLU A 165 12.06 6.11 15.43
CA GLU A 165 11.75 7.34 14.72
C GLU A 165 10.89 8.25 15.60
N GLU A 166 11.15 9.54 15.52
CA GLU A 166 10.30 10.55 16.15
C GLU A 166 8.91 10.50 15.47
N ARG A 167 7.91 10.11 16.25
CA ARG A 167 6.52 10.12 15.79
C ARG A 167 5.89 11.46 16.08
N TRP A 168 5.28 12.06 15.09
CA TRP A 168 4.48 13.29 15.21
C TRP A 168 3.08 13.07 14.66
N ASP A 169 2.18 14.00 14.97
CA ASP A 169 0.81 13.96 14.44
C ASP A 169 0.84 14.23 12.92
N HIS A 170 0.51 13.22 12.13
CA HIS A 170 0.47 13.32 10.67
C HIS A 170 -0.64 14.26 10.15
N TYR A 171 -1.49 14.76 11.02
CA TYR A 171 -2.47 15.79 10.73
C TYR A 171 -1.96 17.21 11.05
N ASP A 172 -0.76 17.34 11.63
CA ASP A 172 -0.14 18.64 11.84
C ASP A 172 0.43 19.18 10.52
N LEU A 173 -0.29 20.13 9.94
CA LEU A 173 0.13 20.77 8.70
C LEU A 173 1.40 21.62 8.85
N ALA A 174 1.73 22.09 10.06
CA ALA A 174 2.96 22.82 10.29
C ALA A 174 4.17 21.89 10.21
N GLU A 175 4.09 20.74 10.87
CA GLU A 175 5.09 19.68 10.76
C GLU A 175 5.23 19.17 9.32
N SER A 176 4.12 18.95 8.64
CA SER A 176 4.12 18.53 7.23
C SER A 176 4.83 19.52 6.33
N ARG A 177 4.58 20.83 6.49
CA ARG A 177 5.27 21.88 5.72
C ARG A 177 6.77 21.98 6.04
N GLN A 178 7.17 21.63 7.24
CA GLN A 178 8.58 21.64 7.63
C GLN A 178 9.33 20.43 7.07
N ARG A 179 8.74 19.23 7.14
CA ARG A 179 9.39 17.96 6.82
C ARG A 179 9.21 17.52 5.36
N LEU A 180 8.06 17.87 4.77
CA LEU A 180 7.67 17.52 3.40
C LEU A 180 7.11 18.77 2.66
N PRO A 181 7.93 19.84 2.52
CA PRO A 181 7.45 21.14 2.07
C PRO A 181 6.84 21.11 0.66
N ARG A 182 7.35 20.29 -0.24
CA ARG A 182 6.88 20.22 -1.63
C ARG A 182 5.56 19.47 -1.72
N LEU A 183 5.47 18.31 -1.07
CA LEU A 183 4.24 17.53 -0.98
C LEU A 183 3.14 18.30 -0.24
N ALA A 184 3.45 18.98 0.87
CA ALA A 184 2.50 19.80 1.60
C ALA A 184 1.99 20.99 0.77
N ALA A 185 2.79 21.51 -0.15
CA ALA A 185 2.34 22.55 -1.09
C ALA A 185 1.43 21.98 -2.19
N MET A 186 1.68 20.76 -2.64
CA MET A 186 0.87 20.09 -3.68
C MET A 186 -0.48 19.59 -3.13
N PHE A 187 -0.52 19.18 -1.86
CA PHE A 187 -1.69 18.61 -1.18
C PHE A 187 -2.08 19.42 0.06
N PRO A 188 -2.44 20.71 -0.08
CA PRO A 188 -2.68 21.62 1.04
C PRO A 188 -3.92 21.26 1.88
N GLN A 189 -4.76 20.37 1.39
CA GLN A 189 -5.98 19.89 2.06
C GLN A 189 -5.84 18.42 2.53
N ALA A 190 -4.65 17.85 2.42
CA ALA A 190 -4.35 16.55 2.94
C ALA A 190 -4.30 16.63 4.48
N GLY A 191 -5.40 16.47 5.06
CA GLY A 191 -5.66 16.21 6.46
C GLY A 191 -7.02 15.56 6.47
N PRO A 192 -7.37 14.74 7.46
CA PRO A 192 -8.75 14.34 7.57
C PRO A 192 -9.50 15.67 7.58
N SER A 193 -10.42 15.84 6.66
CA SER A 193 -11.56 16.67 6.98
C SER A 193 -11.93 16.22 8.39
N ARG A 194 -11.56 16.99 9.41
CA ARG A 194 -12.22 16.88 10.71
C ARG A 194 -13.67 17.15 10.32
N ALA A 195 -14.34 16.05 9.96
CA ALA A 195 -15.77 16.07 9.87
C ALA A 195 -16.17 16.65 11.22
N THR A 196 -16.70 17.86 11.21
CA THR A 196 -17.30 18.37 12.44
C THR A 196 -18.13 17.22 12.99
N PRO A 197 -18.28 17.06 14.31
CA PRO A 197 -19.10 15.97 14.85
C PRO A 197 -20.43 15.84 14.11
N GLU A 198 -20.96 16.96 13.60
CA GLU A 198 -22.16 17.05 12.77
C GLU A 198 -21.96 16.44 11.36
N ALA A 199 -20.83 16.67 10.71
CA ALA A 199 -20.55 16.09 9.38
C ALA A 199 -20.23 14.59 9.49
N ALA A 200 -19.56 14.15 10.58
CA ALA A 200 -19.36 12.73 10.87
C ALA A 200 -20.69 12.02 11.15
N GLN A 201 -21.58 12.67 11.90
CA GLN A 201 -22.91 12.17 12.20
C GLN A 201 -23.81 12.13 10.96
N ALA A 202 -23.73 13.14 10.08
CA ALA A 202 -24.44 13.16 8.80
C ALA A 202 -23.95 12.04 7.88
N SER A 203 -22.63 11.81 7.79
CA SER A 203 -22.04 10.73 7.00
C SER A 203 -22.46 9.35 7.54
N LEU A 204 -22.50 9.18 8.86
CA LEU A 204 -22.96 7.95 9.52
C LEU A 204 -24.45 7.69 9.25
N MET A 205 -25.27 8.74 9.30
CA MET A 205 -26.70 8.65 8.97
C MET A 205 -26.92 8.26 7.51
N GLN A 206 -26.19 8.87 6.60
CA GLN A 206 -26.26 8.58 5.17
C GLN A 206 -25.81 7.15 4.84
N ALA A 207 -24.75 6.66 5.50
CA ALA A 207 -24.31 5.26 5.38
C ALA A 207 -25.36 4.28 5.94
N LYS A 208 -26.00 4.63 7.07
CA LYS A 208 -27.10 3.84 7.66
C LYS A 208 -28.30 3.78 6.75
N GLU A 209 -28.75 4.91 6.20
CA GLU A 209 -29.88 4.96 5.25
C GLU A 209 -29.57 4.18 3.95
N GLY A 210 -28.31 4.24 3.46
CA GLY A 210 -27.86 3.45 2.32
C GLY A 210 -27.94 1.94 2.60
N LEU A 211 -27.47 1.52 3.77
CA LEU A 211 -27.51 0.12 4.20
C LEU A 211 -28.96 -0.35 4.42
N GLU A 212 -29.81 0.46 5.05
CA GLU A 212 -31.23 0.14 5.26
C GLU A 212 -31.97 -0.04 3.91
N ARG A 213 -31.65 0.79 2.90
CA ARG A 213 -32.20 0.68 1.55
C ARG A 213 -31.76 -0.63 0.87
N GLN A 214 -30.48 -0.93 0.95
CA GLN A 214 -29.92 -2.16 0.39
C GLN A 214 -30.46 -3.43 1.06
N LEU A 215 -30.67 -3.38 2.38
CA LEU A 215 -31.28 -4.48 3.12
C LEU A 215 -32.78 -4.62 2.82
N ALA A 216 -33.52 -3.52 2.64
CA ALA A 216 -34.92 -3.55 2.24
C ALA A 216 -35.11 -4.17 0.85
N GLU A 217 -34.22 -3.86 -0.12
CA GLU A 217 -34.21 -4.47 -1.45
C GLU A 217 -33.93 -5.98 -1.38
N SER A 218 -33.18 -6.44 -0.37
CA SER A 218 -32.90 -7.87 -0.14
C SER A 218 -33.91 -8.56 0.80
N GLY A 219 -34.95 -7.86 1.25
CA GLY A 219 -35.96 -8.37 2.18
C GLY A 219 -35.45 -8.60 3.62
N ARG A 220 -34.36 -7.94 4.01
CA ARG A 220 -33.71 -8.04 5.33
C ARG A 220 -33.81 -6.74 6.11
N THR A 221 -33.73 -6.86 7.43
CA THR A 221 -33.66 -5.71 8.35
C THR A 221 -32.26 -5.56 8.94
N LEU A 222 -31.90 -4.34 9.39
CA LEU A 222 -30.66 -4.09 10.13
C LEU A 222 -30.47 -5.03 11.34
N ALA A 223 -31.55 -5.31 12.06
CA ALA A 223 -31.52 -6.19 13.21
C ALA A 223 -31.18 -7.66 12.85
N GLU A 224 -31.60 -8.10 11.69
CA GLU A 224 -31.25 -9.44 11.16
C GLU A 224 -29.82 -9.50 10.65
N PHE A 225 -29.33 -8.42 10.03
CA PHE A 225 -27.95 -8.31 9.58
C PHE A 225 -26.96 -8.40 10.75
N PHE A 226 -27.18 -7.62 11.82
CA PHE A 226 -26.29 -7.61 12.99
C PHE A 226 -26.42 -8.84 13.88
N ARG A 227 -27.51 -9.60 13.82
CA ARG A 227 -27.70 -10.84 14.59
C ARG A 227 -26.74 -11.96 14.17
N GLY A 228 -26.18 -11.89 12.96
CA GLY A 228 -25.18 -12.85 12.44
C GLY A 228 -23.72 -12.52 12.75
N ILE A 229 -23.44 -11.36 13.36
CA ILE A 229 -22.07 -10.93 13.67
C ILE A 229 -21.75 -11.31 15.12
N PRO A 230 -20.78 -12.22 15.37
CA PRO A 230 -20.40 -12.55 16.74
C PRO A 230 -19.79 -11.31 17.44
N PRO A 231 -20.05 -11.11 18.77
CA PRO A 231 -19.45 -10.01 19.50
C PRO A 231 -17.93 -10.12 19.46
N ARG A 232 -17.24 -9.02 19.13
CA ARG A 232 -15.78 -8.95 19.28
C ARG A 232 -15.46 -9.16 20.75
N THR A 233 -14.78 -10.24 21.07
CA THR A 233 -14.18 -10.45 22.39
C THR A 233 -13.10 -9.41 22.63
N PRO A 234 -13.03 -8.82 23.83
CA PRO A 234 -12.05 -7.80 24.19
C PRO A 234 -10.61 -8.35 24.19
#